data_b8fee5932c3d3780c5b154d28a9d82c7
#
_entry.id   b8fee5932c3d3780c5b154d28a9d82c7
#
_cell.length_a   1.000
_cell.length_b   1.000
_cell.length_c   1.000
_cell.angle_alpha   90.00
_cell.angle_beta   90.00
_cell.angle_gamma   90.00
#
_symmetry.space_group_name_H-M   'P 1'
#
loop_
_entity.id
_entity.type
_entity.pdbx_description
1 polymer ?
#
loop_
_entity_poly.entity_id
_entity_poly.type
_entity_poly.pdbx_seq_one_letter_code
_entity_poly.pdbx_strand_id
1 'polypeptide(L)'
;NIMAGRYPKRASMEILNLMSSVEANAQFKGLNTANLVITHINANKASKVMHFGRKRSRLSKRTNIEIVVQEKAVDKKPEKNEIKVKKKNLKEQKKEEKKIKTQNKK
;
A
#
# COMPACT_ATOMS: atom_id res chain seq x y z
N ASN A 1 22.82 -19.33 20.50
CA ASN A 1 22.33 -18.16 21.25
C ASN A 1 21.83 -17.11 20.31
N ILE A 2 20.51 -17.17 19.98
CA ILE A 2 19.89 -16.25 19.05
C ILE A 2 19.44 -15.03 19.84
N MET A 3 20.29 -14.03 19.96
CA MET A 3 19.91 -12.72 20.51
C MET A 3 18.81 -12.02 19.70
N ALA A 4 18.68 -12.35 18.42
CA ALA A 4 17.72 -11.77 17.46
C ALA A 4 16.32 -12.42 17.49
N GLY A 5 16.10 -13.51 18.20
CA GLY A 5 14.83 -14.24 18.21
C GLY A 5 13.76 -13.68 19.16
N ARG A 6 13.84 -12.43 19.55
CA ARG A 6 12.86 -11.81 20.43
C ARG A 6 11.70 -11.19 19.62
N TYR A 7 10.49 -11.49 20.06
CA TYR A 7 9.28 -10.90 19.48
C TYR A 7 8.85 -9.66 20.29
N PRO A 8 9.03 -8.43 19.80
CA PRO A 8 8.70 -7.20 20.54
C PRO A 8 7.19 -6.92 20.49
N LYS A 9 6.39 -7.76 21.17
CA LYS A 9 4.91 -7.68 21.14
C LYS A 9 4.37 -6.29 21.44
N ARG A 10 4.90 -5.60 22.46
CA ARG A 10 4.43 -4.26 22.85
C ARG A 10 4.67 -3.23 21.75
N ALA A 11 5.88 -3.20 21.19
CA ALA A 11 6.20 -2.24 20.12
C ALA A 11 5.38 -2.51 18.87
N SER A 12 5.18 -3.78 18.50
CA SER A 12 4.33 -4.15 17.35
C SER A 12 2.87 -3.74 17.55
N MET A 13 2.34 -3.88 18.77
CA MET A 13 0.98 -3.47 19.12
C MET A 13 0.79 -1.96 18.96
N GLU A 14 1.73 -1.16 19.46
CA GLU A 14 1.67 0.30 19.33
C GLU A 14 1.75 0.75 17.87
N ILE A 15 2.58 0.10 17.05
CA ILE A 15 2.64 0.39 15.62
C ILE A 15 1.31 0.02 14.92
N LEU A 16 0.70 -1.11 15.26
CA LEU A 16 -0.61 -1.49 14.72
C LEU A 16 -1.70 -0.49 15.10
N ASN A 17 -1.74 -0.05 16.35
CA ASN A 17 -2.68 0.97 16.81
C ASN A 17 -2.48 2.29 16.03
N LEU A 18 -1.24 2.66 15.77
CA LEU A 18 -0.91 3.84 14.97
C LEU A 18 -1.39 3.68 13.51
N MET A 19 -1.20 2.51 12.92
CA MET A 19 -1.69 2.21 11.57
C MET A 19 -3.21 2.32 11.48
N SER A 20 -3.93 1.75 12.43
CA SER A 20 -5.41 1.87 12.50
C SER A 20 -5.85 3.33 12.64
N SER A 21 -5.12 4.14 13.40
CA SER A 21 -5.39 5.59 13.53
C SER A 21 -5.16 6.32 12.21
N VAL A 22 -4.15 5.93 11.44
CA VAL A 22 -3.85 6.51 10.12
C VAL A 22 -4.97 6.19 9.13
N GLU A 23 -5.49 4.95 9.12
CA GLU A 23 -6.63 4.56 8.29
C GLU A 23 -7.89 5.35 8.64
N ALA A 24 -8.22 5.48 9.94
CA ALA A 24 -9.35 6.27 10.40
C ALA A 24 -9.23 7.75 10.00
N ASN A 25 -8.05 8.33 10.13
CA ASN A 25 -7.78 9.71 9.71
C ASN A 25 -7.90 9.89 8.18
N ALA A 26 -7.48 8.91 7.41
CA ALA A 26 -7.62 8.92 5.95
C ALA A 26 -9.10 8.87 5.55
N GLN A 27 -9.89 8.01 6.17
CA GLN A 27 -11.36 7.94 5.98
C GLN A 27 -12.04 9.25 6.32
N PHE A 28 -11.68 9.86 7.45
CA PHE A 28 -12.22 11.16 7.86
C PHE A 28 -11.91 12.28 6.85
N LYS A 29 -10.75 12.22 6.20
CA LYS A 29 -10.36 13.14 5.12
C LYS A 29 -10.98 12.79 3.77
N GLY A 30 -11.77 11.73 3.66
CA GLY A 30 -12.41 11.30 2.42
C GLY A 30 -11.47 10.61 1.42
N LEU A 31 -10.30 10.14 1.88
CA LEU A 31 -9.37 9.40 1.04
C LEU A 31 -9.81 7.93 0.90
N ASN A 32 -9.57 7.35 -0.27
CA ASN A 32 -9.88 5.94 -0.50
C ASN A 32 -8.85 5.03 0.20
N THR A 33 -9.29 4.33 1.24
CA THR A 33 -8.44 3.45 2.06
C THR A 33 -7.82 2.29 1.29
N ALA A 34 -8.47 1.81 0.21
CA ALA A 34 -7.94 0.73 -0.61
C ALA A 34 -6.68 1.12 -1.40
N ASN A 35 -6.48 2.41 -1.66
CA ASN A 35 -5.39 2.94 -2.47
C ASN A 35 -4.33 3.69 -1.65
N LEU A 36 -4.38 3.58 -0.32
CA LEU A 36 -3.41 4.23 0.55
C LEU A 36 -2.04 3.57 0.44
N VAL A 37 -1.01 4.40 0.28
CA VAL A 37 0.38 3.97 0.27
C VAL A 37 1.16 4.76 1.31
N ILE A 38 1.94 4.07 2.10
CA ILE A 38 2.87 4.69 3.05
C ILE A 38 4.01 5.32 2.25
N THR A 39 4.13 6.64 2.31
CA THR A 39 5.20 7.38 1.64
C THR A 39 6.37 7.64 2.57
N HIS A 40 6.10 7.79 3.86
CA HIS A 40 7.11 8.05 4.86
C HIS A 40 6.78 7.36 6.17
N ILE A 41 7.76 6.69 6.75
CA ILE A 41 7.71 6.16 8.11
C ILE A 41 9.04 6.44 8.79
N ASN A 42 8.99 7.08 9.95
CA ASN A 42 10.18 7.44 10.70
C ASN A 42 9.99 7.20 12.20
N ALA A 43 11.08 6.84 12.87
CA ALA A 43 11.11 6.62 14.31
C ALA A 43 12.17 7.54 14.94
N ASN A 44 11.73 8.68 15.47
CA ASN A 44 12.58 9.71 16.06
C ASN A 44 12.81 9.46 17.55
N LYS A 45 14.06 9.54 17.97
CA LYS A 45 14.43 9.46 19.38
C LYS A 45 14.00 10.73 20.10
N ALA A 46 13.11 10.60 21.08
CA ALA A 46 12.68 11.71 21.91
C ALA A 46 13.56 11.90 23.16
N SER A 47 13.35 13.02 23.84
CA SER A 47 14.04 13.33 25.10
C SER A 47 13.73 12.30 26.17
N LYS A 48 14.73 11.98 26.98
CA LYS A 48 14.56 11.11 28.13
C LYS A 48 13.92 11.88 29.27
N VAL A 49 12.91 11.29 29.90
CA VAL A 49 12.22 11.87 31.06
C VAL A 49 12.57 11.11 32.32
N MET A 50 12.79 11.85 33.39
CA MET A 50 13.06 11.26 34.72
C MET A 50 11.77 10.63 35.29
N HIS A 51 11.92 9.51 35.98
CA HIS A 51 10.84 8.92 36.76
C HIS A 51 10.56 9.75 38.03
N PHE A 52 9.36 9.59 38.57
CA PHE A 52 8.94 10.29 39.79
C PHE A 52 9.36 9.54 41.06
N GLY A 53 9.34 10.26 42.18
CA GLY A 53 9.54 9.72 43.50
C GLY A 53 10.92 9.08 43.72
N ARG A 54 10.96 7.95 44.41
CA ARG A 54 12.21 7.22 44.73
C ARG A 54 13.02 6.79 43.50
N LYS A 55 12.41 6.73 42.32
CA LYS A 55 13.06 6.28 41.07
C LYS A 55 13.58 7.44 40.21
N ARG A 56 13.78 8.63 40.73
CA ARG A 56 14.22 9.83 39.99
C ARG A 56 15.54 9.64 39.21
N SER A 57 16.43 8.76 39.67
CA SER A 57 17.69 8.46 38.97
C SER A 57 17.52 7.66 37.70
N ARG A 58 16.32 7.09 37.44
CA ARG A 58 16.03 6.33 36.24
C ARG A 58 15.42 7.24 35.16
N LEU A 59 15.93 7.07 33.93
CA LEU A 59 15.45 7.80 32.75
C LEU A 59 14.59 6.87 31.86
N SER A 60 13.38 7.33 31.53
CA SER A 60 12.52 6.68 30.55
C SER A 60 12.94 7.05 29.14
N LYS A 61 13.15 6.07 28.29
CA LYS A 61 13.37 6.27 26.86
C LYS A 61 12.03 6.48 26.16
N ARG A 62 11.99 7.41 25.19
CA ARG A 62 10.84 7.68 24.35
C ARG A 62 11.23 7.62 22.88
N THR A 63 10.28 7.22 22.06
CA THR A 63 10.41 7.22 20.61
C THR A 63 9.12 7.81 20.04
N ASN A 64 9.25 8.79 19.15
CA ASN A 64 8.14 9.35 18.39
C ASN A 64 8.12 8.63 17.04
N ILE A 65 6.96 8.15 16.63
CA ILE A 65 6.78 7.48 15.34
C ILE A 65 5.89 8.37 14.49
N GLU A 66 6.33 8.62 13.27
CA GLU A 66 5.62 9.41 12.27
C GLU A 66 5.32 8.54 11.07
N ILE A 67 4.07 8.54 10.61
CA ILE A 67 3.64 7.82 9.41
C ILE A 67 2.89 8.81 8.53
N VAL A 68 3.33 8.94 7.28
CA VAL A 68 2.65 9.71 6.25
C VAL A 68 2.14 8.77 5.18
N VAL A 69 0.86 8.89 4.87
CA VAL A 69 0.21 8.13 3.80
C VAL A 69 -0.32 9.06 2.73
N GLN A 70 -0.32 8.58 1.50
CA GLN A 70 -0.90 9.26 0.35
C GLN A 70 -1.80 8.31 -0.42
N GLU A 71 -2.86 8.84 -1.00
CA GLU A 71 -3.65 8.10 -1.95
C GLU A 71 -2.92 8.04 -3.29
N LYS A 72 -2.66 6.84 -3.76
CA LYS A 72 -2.14 6.63 -5.11
C LYS A 72 -3.30 6.60 -6.08
N ALA A 73 -3.34 7.53 -7.02
CA ALA A 73 -4.24 7.41 -8.16
C ALA A 73 -3.97 6.05 -8.83
N VAL A 74 -5.00 5.24 -8.95
CA VAL A 74 -4.92 4.00 -9.73
C VAL A 74 -4.78 4.44 -11.18
N ASP A 75 -3.57 4.50 -11.68
CA ASP A 75 -3.33 4.53 -13.11
C ASP A 75 -3.97 3.25 -13.66
N LYS A 76 -5.19 3.36 -14.19
CA LYS A 76 -5.79 2.32 -15.01
C LYS A 76 -4.90 2.18 -16.24
N LYS A 77 -3.80 1.44 -16.10
CA LYS A 77 -3.08 0.95 -17.28
C LYS A 77 -4.10 0.14 -18.04
N PRO A 78 -4.50 0.55 -19.26
CA PRO A 78 -5.40 -0.26 -20.06
C PRO A 78 -4.73 -1.63 -20.18
N GLU A 79 -5.44 -2.65 -19.75
CA GLU A 79 -4.91 -4.01 -19.76
C GLU A 79 -4.49 -4.32 -21.20
N LYS A 80 -3.18 -4.41 -21.42
CA LYS A 80 -2.59 -4.71 -22.74
C LYS A 80 -3.17 -6.02 -23.33
N ASN A 81 -3.83 -6.80 -22.50
CA ASN A 81 -4.49 -8.04 -22.88
C ASN A 81 -5.82 -7.81 -23.63
N GLU A 82 -6.66 -6.85 -23.22
CA GLU A 82 -7.90 -6.54 -23.93
C GLU A 82 -7.64 -5.99 -25.33
N ILE A 83 -6.62 -5.15 -25.48
CA ILE A 83 -6.23 -4.61 -26.78
C ILE A 83 -5.69 -5.69 -27.71
N LYS A 84 -4.95 -6.68 -27.17
CA LYS A 84 -4.46 -7.82 -27.96
C LYS A 84 -5.60 -8.75 -28.39
N VAL A 85 -6.60 -8.99 -27.54
CA VAL A 85 -7.76 -9.82 -27.84
C VAL A 85 -8.63 -9.14 -28.91
N LYS A 86 -8.94 -7.83 -28.74
CA LYS A 86 -9.70 -7.07 -29.74
C LYS A 86 -9.02 -7.03 -31.11
N LYS A 87 -7.67 -6.85 -31.15
CA LYS A 87 -6.91 -6.90 -32.40
C LYS A 87 -6.87 -8.28 -33.05
N LYS A 88 -6.91 -9.36 -32.26
CA LYS A 88 -6.93 -10.74 -32.76
C LYS A 88 -8.29 -11.06 -33.40
N ASN A 89 -9.36 -10.75 -32.71
CA ASN A 89 -10.73 -10.96 -33.20
C ASN A 89 -11.01 -10.14 -34.49
N LEU A 90 -10.53 -8.90 -34.58
CA LEU A 90 -10.68 -8.06 -35.78
C LEU A 90 -9.91 -8.61 -36.99
N LYS A 91 -8.78 -9.29 -36.75
CA LYS A 91 -8.00 -9.96 -37.82
C LYS A 91 -8.64 -11.25 -38.29
N GLU A 92 -9.31 -11.98 -37.41
CA GLU A 92 -10.03 -13.20 -37.75
C GLU A 92 -11.29 -12.89 -38.57
N GLN A 93 -12.08 -11.89 -38.15
CA GLN A 93 -13.24 -11.44 -38.90
C GLN A 93 -12.89 -10.98 -40.34
N LYS A 94 -11.80 -10.22 -40.50
CA LYS A 94 -11.33 -9.80 -41.83
C LYS A 94 -10.84 -10.94 -42.70
N LYS A 95 -10.38 -12.06 -42.11
CA LYS A 95 -9.98 -13.28 -42.87
C LYS A 95 -11.19 -14.08 -43.30
N GLU A 96 -12.24 -14.14 -42.50
CA GLU A 96 -13.49 -14.81 -42.86
C GLU A 96 -14.24 -14.07 -43.97
N GLU A 97 -14.36 -12.72 -43.86
CA GLU A 97 -14.96 -11.91 -44.93
C GLU A 97 -14.23 -12.07 -46.28
N LYS A 98 -12.90 -12.19 -46.27
CA LYS A 98 -12.13 -12.42 -47.50
C LYS A 98 -12.37 -13.83 -48.07
N LYS A 99 -12.55 -14.83 -47.23
CA LYS A 99 -12.87 -16.20 -47.69
C LYS A 99 -14.26 -16.32 -48.31
N ILE A 100 -15.26 -15.62 -47.74
CA ILE A 100 -16.63 -15.59 -48.24
C ILE A 100 -16.69 -14.87 -49.62
N LYS A 101 -15.93 -13.76 -49.76
CA LYS A 101 -15.88 -13.04 -51.04
C LYS A 101 -15.19 -13.81 -52.20
N THR A 102 -14.28 -14.72 -51.85
CA THR A 102 -13.63 -15.59 -52.86
C THR A 102 -14.47 -16.80 -53.28
N GLN A 103 -15.39 -17.25 -52.43
CA GLN A 103 -16.30 -18.36 -52.75
C GLN A 103 -17.50 -17.93 -53.59
N ASN A 104 -17.94 -16.67 -53.49
CA ASN A 104 -19.07 -16.13 -54.27
C ASN A 104 -18.68 -15.60 -55.67
N LYS A 105 -17.45 -15.83 -56.12
CA LYS A 105 -16.93 -15.38 -57.40
C LYS A 105 -16.58 -16.54 -58.34
N LYS A 106 -17.05 -17.76 -58.03
CA LYS A 106 -17.06 -18.94 -58.87
C LYS A 106 -18.50 -19.31 -59.16
#